data_99507660694266e2296110fba84b1d44
#
_entry.id   99507660694266e2296110fba84b1d44
#
_cell.length_a   1.000
_cell.length_b   1.000
_cell.length_c   1.000
_cell.angle_alpha   90.00
_cell.angle_beta   90.00
_cell.angle_gamma   90.00
#
_symmetry.space_group_name_H-M   'P 1'
#
loop_
_entity.id
_entity.type
_entity.pdbx_description
1 polymer ?
#
loop_
_entity_poly.entity_id
_entity_poly.type
_entity_poly.pdbx_seq_one_letter_code
_entity_poly.pdbx_strand_id
1 'polypeptide(L)'
;IPDKEAKTKAMELMKRVGLEDQLAKKTGKYSRGMRQRLGLADVLIKNPEIIILDEPTSGIDPAGVQEFIELIRWLSKEEGLTVLFSSHHLDQVQKVCDRVGLFSNGQLLALIDMAELKDKKQELSDIYNHYFEEGGERHE
;
A
#
# COMPACT_ATOMS: atom_id res chain seq x y z
N ILE A 1 -7.13 19.29 21.93
CA ILE A 1 -5.79 18.77 22.37
C ILE A 1 -4.94 19.98 22.66
N PRO A 2 -4.29 20.08 23.85
CA PRO A 2 -3.34 21.17 24.15
C PRO A 2 -2.22 21.17 23.08
N ASP A 3 -1.75 22.36 22.67
CA ASP A 3 -0.77 22.52 21.60
C ASP A 3 0.49 21.65 21.75
N LYS A 4 0.93 21.43 22.99
CA LYS A 4 2.12 20.60 23.28
C LYS A 4 1.88 19.12 22.96
N GLU A 5 0.70 18.58 23.30
CA GLU A 5 0.36 17.17 22.98
C GLU A 5 0.13 16.98 21.47
N ALA A 6 -0.52 17.94 20.82
CA ALA A 6 -0.69 17.91 19.37
C ALA A 6 0.65 17.87 18.64
N LYS A 7 1.60 18.68 19.06
CA LYS A 7 2.94 18.72 18.49
C LYS A 7 3.69 17.41 18.72
N THR A 8 3.62 16.85 19.92
CA THR A 8 4.26 15.55 20.22
C THR A 8 3.69 14.45 19.35
N LYS A 9 2.36 14.34 19.27
CA LYS A 9 1.67 13.35 18.42
C LYS A 9 2.02 13.52 16.94
N ALA A 10 2.08 14.76 16.44
CA ALA A 10 2.48 15.02 15.06
C ALA A 10 3.92 14.56 14.78
N MET A 11 4.85 14.83 15.71
CA MET A 11 6.24 14.38 15.56
C MET A 11 6.37 12.86 15.55
N GLU A 12 5.63 12.16 16.42
CA GLU A 12 5.59 10.70 16.46
C GLU A 12 5.07 10.13 15.13
N LEU A 13 4.00 10.70 14.59
CA LEU A 13 3.43 10.28 13.31
C LEU A 13 4.40 10.53 12.15
N MET A 14 5.06 11.69 12.11
CA MET A 14 6.07 11.99 11.10
C MET A 14 7.24 11.01 11.15
N LYS A 15 7.66 10.60 12.34
CA LYS A 15 8.67 9.55 12.52
C LYS A 15 8.17 8.20 12.01
N ARG A 16 6.93 7.81 12.36
CA ARG A 16 6.33 6.53 11.90
C ARG A 16 6.30 6.41 10.38
N VAL A 17 6.09 7.51 9.67
CA VAL A 17 6.06 7.52 8.20
C VAL A 17 7.41 7.90 7.56
N GLY A 18 8.49 7.99 8.33
CA GLY A 18 9.85 8.28 7.84
C GLY A 18 10.01 9.69 7.28
N LEU A 19 9.38 10.69 7.90
CA LEU A 19 9.45 12.11 7.51
C LEU A 19 10.01 13.00 8.63
N GLU A 20 10.61 12.46 9.68
CA GLU A 20 11.13 13.21 10.81
C GLU A 20 12.17 14.26 10.41
N ASP A 21 13.04 13.94 9.44
CA ASP A 21 14.08 14.86 8.95
C ASP A 21 13.56 15.94 7.99
N GLN A 22 12.28 15.87 7.64
CA GLN A 22 11.64 16.76 6.67
C GLN A 22 10.70 17.80 7.31
N LEU A 23 10.61 17.84 8.62
CA LEU A 23 9.70 18.73 9.38
C LEU A 23 9.90 20.22 9.08
N ALA A 24 11.13 20.66 8.82
CA ALA A 24 11.44 22.05 8.46
C ALA A 24 11.13 22.40 7.02
N LYS A 25 10.87 21.41 6.16
CA LYS A 25 10.62 21.62 4.73
C LYS A 25 9.16 21.90 4.47
N LYS A 26 8.87 22.97 3.71
CA LYS A 26 7.49 23.29 3.30
C LYS A 26 6.89 22.14 2.47
N THR A 27 5.64 21.76 2.75
CA THR A 27 4.95 20.66 2.07
C THR A 27 4.86 20.82 0.54
N GLY A 28 4.83 22.04 0.03
CA GLY A 28 4.91 22.33 -1.40
C GLY A 28 6.22 21.89 -2.06
N LYS A 29 7.28 21.64 -1.27
CA LYS A 29 8.57 21.12 -1.75
C LYS A 29 8.73 19.60 -1.53
N TYR A 30 7.69 18.92 -1.06
CA TYR A 30 7.71 17.48 -0.86
C TYR A 30 7.64 16.76 -2.21
N SER A 31 8.41 15.68 -2.35
CA SER A 31 8.26 14.73 -3.46
C SER A 31 6.86 14.07 -3.41
N ARG A 32 6.48 13.38 -4.47
CA ARG A 32 5.20 12.66 -4.49
C ARG A 32 5.15 11.58 -3.40
N GLY A 33 6.22 10.80 -3.22
CA GLY A 33 6.33 9.82 -2.15
C GLY A 33 6.25 10.42 -0.75
N MET A 34 6.89 11.59 -0.53
CA MET A 34 6.78 12.30 0.74
C MET A 34 5.33 12.78 1.01
N ARG A 35 4.63 13.29 0.00
CA ARG A 35 3.23 13.68 0.13
C ARG A 35 2.33 12.49 0.44
N GLN A 36 2.60 11.34 -0.18
CA GLN A 36 1.86 10.10 0.08
C GLN A 36 2.04 9.62 1.54
N ARG A 37 3.27 9.66 2.05
CA ARG A 37 3.57 9.34 3.45
C ARG A 37 2.93 10.34 4.43
N LEU A 38 2.91 11.62 4.09
CA LEU A 38 2.22 12.65 4.89
C LEU A 38 0.71 12.37 4.94
N GLY A 39 0.09 12.02 3.80
CA GLY A 39 -1.31 11.61 3.75
C GLY A 39 -1.60 10.39 4.62
N LEU A 40 -0.68 9.42 4.63
CA LEU A 40 -0.78 8.25 5.52
C LEU A 40 -0.68 8.66 7.00
N ALA A 41 0.22 9.59 7.36
CA ALA A 41 0.31 10.13 8.73
C ALA A 41 -1.00 10.79 9.17
N ASP A 42 -1.67 11.53 8.28
CA ASP A 42 -2.97 12.15 8.56
C ASP A 42 -4.07 11.12 8.86
N VAL A 43 -4.10 10.02 8.12
CA VAL A 43 -5.02 8.90 8.40
C VAL A 43 -4.71 8.24 9.74
N LEU A 44 -3.42 8.02 10.05
CA LEU A 44 -2.96 7.38 11.29
C LEU A 44 -3.26 8.19 12.57
N ILE A 45 -3.51 9.51 12.46
CA ILE A 45 -3.93 10.36 13.61
C ILE A 45 -5.14 9.78 14.34
N LYS A 46 -6.05 9.15 13.60
CA LYS A 46 -7.33 8.62 14.12
C LYS A 46 -7.20 7.23 14.74
N ASN A 47 -5.99 6.66 14.77
CA ASN A 47 -5.71 5.28 15.20
C ASN A 47 -6.67 4.27 14.55
N PRO A 48 -6.72 4.19 13.22
CA PRO A 48 -7.62 3.28 12.51
C PRO A 48 -7.18 1.82 12.70
N GLU A 49 -8.12 0.88 12.62
CA GLU A 49 -7.84 -0.55 12.55
C GLU A 49 -7.67 -1.00 11.09
N ILE A 50 -8.30 -0.29 10.16
CA ILE A 50 -8.28 -0.58 8.73
C ILE A 50 -7.93 0.69 7.96
N ILE A 51 -7.04 0.55 6.98
CA ILE A 51 -6.67 1.60 6.03
C ILE A 51 -6.95 1.12 4.62
N ILE A 52 -7.57 1.98 3.80
CA ILE A 52 -7.83 1.73 2.38
C ILE A 52 -7.04 2.74 1.57
N LEU A 53 -6.20 2.26 0.64
CA LEU A 53 -5.32 3.06 -0.20
C LEU A 53 -5.60 2.75 -1.67
N ASP A 54 -5.89 3.77 -2.45
CA ASP A 54 -6.10 3.64 -3.89
C ASP A 54 -4.83 4.01 -4.65
N GLU A 55 -4.25 3.04 -5.38
CA GLU A 55 -3.01 3.18 -6.17
C GLU A 55 -1.89 3.97 -5.44
N PRO A 56 -1.53 3.61 -4.19
CA PRO A 56 -0.70 4.46 -3.33
C PRO A 56 0.73 4.66 -3.83
N THR A 57 1.20 3.83 -4.75
CA THR A 57 2.55 3.91 -5.32
C THR A 57 2.59 4.59 -6.69
N SER A 58 1.44 4.97 -7.25
CA SER A 58 1.35 5.58 -8.56
C SER A 58 2.14 6.89 -8.66
N GLY A 59 3.07 6.95 -9.65
CA GLY A 59 3.89 8.12 -9.93
C GLY A 59 4.94 8.45 -8.87
N ILE A 60 5.29 7.50 -8.02
CA ILE A 60 6.46 7.55 -7.15
C ILE A 60 7.64 6.92 -7.89
N ASP A 61 8.85 7.41 -7.67
CA ASP A 61 10.07 6.80 -8.19
C ASP A 61 10.34 5.41 -7.55
N PRO A 62 11.09 4.52 -8.19
CA PRO A 62 11.27 3.14 -7.72
C PRO A 62 11.79 3.02 -6.28
N ALA A 63 12.71 3.89 -5.86
CA ALA A 63 13.23 3.90 -4.49
C ALA A 63 12.13 4.28 -3.49
N GLY A 64 11.36 5.33 -3.79
CA GLY A 64 10.24 5.77 -2.96
C GLY A 64 9.10 4.74 -2.89
N VAL A 65 8.87 3.98 -3.97
CA VAL A 65 7.93 2.85 -3.98
C VAL A 65 8.37 1.78 -2.99
N GLN A 66 9.64 1.37 -3.04
CA GLN A 66 10.18 0.35 -2.13
C GLN A 66 10.00 0.78 -0.65
N GLU A 67 10.38 2.01 -0.33
CA GLU A 67 10.24 2.56 1.02
C GLU A 67 8.77 2.64 1.47
N PHE A 68 7.83 2.96 0.56
CA PHE A 68 6.41 3.01 0.88
C PHE A 68 5.82 1.62 1.13
N ILE A 69 6.21 0.63 0.33
CA ILE A 69 5.81 -0.77 0.49
C ILE A 69 6.33 -1.35 1.81
N GLU A 70 7.57 -1.05 2.18
CA GLU A 70 8.15 -1.46 3.47
C GLU A 70 7.40 -0.82 4.65
N LEU A 71 7.01 0.45 4.53
CA LEU A 71 6.20 1.14 5.53
C LEU A 71 4.81 0.47 5.69
N ILE A 72 4.11 0.16 4.60
CA ILE A 72 2.82 -0.55 4.64
C ILE A 72 2.98 -1.91 5.33
N ARG A 73 4.02 -2.65 4.97
CA ARG A 73 4.31 -3.96 5.56
C ARG A 73 4.56 -3.84 7.06
N TRP A 74 5.35 -2.86 7.48
CA TRP A 74 5.64 -2.61 8.89
C TRP A 74 4.37 -2.25 9.67
N LEU A 75 3.52 -1.35 9.16
CA LEU A 75 2.22 -1.00 9.76
C LEU A 75 1.32 -2.23 9.94
N SER A 76 1.30 -3.13 8.96
CA SER A 76 0.49 -4.35 9.05
C SER A 76 1.06 -5.37 10.02
N LYS A 77 2.37 -5.65 9.98
CA LYS A 77 2.97 -6.75 10.73
C LYS A 77 3.32 -6.39 12.17
N GLU A 78 3.82 -5.17 12.39
CA GLU A 78 4.29 -4.74 13.72
C GLU A 78 3.21 -3.95 14.48
N GLU A 79 2.39 -3.17 13.80
CA GLU A 79 1.33 -2.38 14.44
C GLU A 79 -0.06 -3.03 14.33
N GLY A 80 -0.19 -4.14 13.62
CA GLY A 80 -1.43 -4.91 13.52
C GLY A 80 -2.54 -4.23 12.69
N LEU A 81 -2.19 -3.24 11.84
CA LEU A 81 -3.17 -2.62 10.97
C LEU A 81 -3.58 -3.54 9.82
N THR A 82 -4.87 -3.56 9.52
CA THR A 82 -5.35 -4.15 8.27
C THR A 82 -5.22 -3.12 7.16
N VAL A 83 -4.45 -3.43 6.13
CA VAL A 83 -4.25 -2.54 4.98
C VAL A 83 -4.82 -3.17 3.72
N LEU A 84 -5.79 -2.50 3.11
CA LEU A 84 -6.30 -2.81 1.78
C LEU A 84 -5.76 -1.77 0.80
N PHE A 85 -5.14 -2.19 -0.29
CA PHE A 85 -4.74 -1.26 -1.33
C PHE A 85 -4.95 -1.81 -2.74
N SER A 86 -5.25 -0.93 -3.69
CA SER A 86 -5.28 -1.25 -5.11
C SER A 86 -3.91 -1.08 -5.73
N SER A 87 -3.55 -1.92 -6.69
CA SER A 87 -2.34 -1.77 -7.50
C SER A 87 -2.45 -2.57 -8.80
N HIS A 88 -1.81 -2.08 -9.85
CA HIS A 88 -1.61 -2.81 -11.10
C HIS A 88 -0.18 -3.39 -11.22
N HIS A 89 0.65 -3.25 -10.20
CA HIS A 89 2.02 -3.76 -10.15
C HIS A 89 2.08 -5.10 -9.41
N LEU A 90 1.93 -6.21 -10.14
CA LEU A 90 1.85 -7.57 -9.59
C LEU A 90 3.07 -7.94 -8.72
N ASP A 91 4.27 -7.52 -9.12
CA ASP A 91 5.52 -7.77 -8.40
C ASP A 91 5.54 -7.11 -7.00
N GLN A 92 4.94 -5.93 -6.85
CA GLN A 92 4.80 -5.25 -5.57
C GLN A 92 3.78 -5.96 -4.68
N VAL A 93 2.62 -6.29 -5.27
CA VAL A 93 1.54 -7.00 -4.58
C VAL A 93 2.03 -8.35 -4.05
N GLN A 94 2.72 -9.13 -4.88
CA GLN A 94 3.24 -10.45 -4.51
C GLN A 94 4.23 -10.39 -3.33
N LYS A 95 4.98 -9.30 -3.19
CA LYS A 95 5.97 -9.14 -2.11
C LYS A 95 5.39 -8.75 -0.76
N VAL A 96 4.23 -8.10 -0.73
CA VAL A 96 3.73 -7.47 0.50
C VAL A 96 2.39 -7.98 0.97
N CYS A 97 1.52 -8.45 0.07
CA CYS A 97 0.16 -8.87 0.41
C CYS A 97 0.13 -10.29 1.00
N ASP A 98 -0.76 -10.50 1.96
CA ASP A 98 -1.11 -11.84 2.45
C ASP A 98 -2.19 -12.48 1.55
N ARG A 99 -3.09 -11.64 0.99
CA ARG A 99 -4.19 -12.07 0.11
C ARG A 99 -4.36 -11.08 -1.03
N VAL A 100 -4.74 -11.56 -2.20
CA VAL A 100 -4.96 -10.76 -3.42
C VAL A 100 -6.32 -11.06 -4.01
N GLY A 101 -7.10 -10.02 -4.26
CA GLY A 101 -8.35 -10.10 -5.04
C GLY A 101 -8.13 -9.63 -6.47
N LEU A 102 -8.50 -10.45 -7.45
CA LEU A 102 -8.54 -10.06 -8.86
C LEU A 102 -9.92 -9.55 -9.21
N PHE A 103 -10.00 -8.30 -9.67
CA PHE A 103 -11.26 -7.64 -10.04
C PHE A 103 -11.31 -7.32 -11.54
N SER A 104 -12.46 -7.53 -12.13
CA SER A 104 -12.78 -7.05 -13.48
C SER A 104 -14.24 -6.69 -13.58
N ASN A 105 -14.54 -5.57 -14.24
CA ASN A 105 -15.92 -5.09 -14.48
C ASN A 105 -16.79 -5.06 -13.20
N GLY A 106 -16.20 -4.67 -12.06
CA GLY A 106 -16.90 -4.60 -10.78
C GLY A 106 -17.14 -5.96 -10.10
N GLN A 107 -16.58 -7.04 -10.61
CA GLN A 107 -16.71 -8.38 -10.05
C GLN A 107 -15.39 -8.90 -9.53
N LEU A 108 -15.43 -9.59 -8.39
CA LEU A 108 -14.28 -10.34 -7.85
C LEU A 108 -14.17 -11.67 -8.62
N LEU A 109 -13.13 -11.80 -9.43
CA LEU A 109 -12.87 -13.00 -10.24
C LEU A 109 -12.19 -14.10 -9.44
N ALA A 110 -11.24 -13.74 -8.59
CA ALA A 110 -10.50 -14.66 -7.74
C ALA A 110 -10.06 -14.00 -6.44
N LEU A 111 -9.95 -14.78 -5.39
CA LEU A 111 -9.32 -14.41 -4.13
C LEU A 111 -8.19 -15.41 -3.86
N ILE A 112 -6.97 -14.92 -3.83
CA ILE A 112 -5.74 -15.72 -3.80
C ILE A 112 -5.08 -15.55 -2.43
N ASP A 113 -4.77 -16.66 -1.76
CA ASP A 113 -3.91 -16.68 -0.59
C ASP A 113 -2.45 -16.78 -1.04
N MET A 114 -1.62 -15.83 -0.64
CA MET A 114 -0.23 -15.75 -1.12
C MET A 114 0.68 -16.82 -0.50
N ALA A 115 0.33 -17.37 0.66
CA ALA A 115 1.05 -18.50 1.25
C ALA A 115 0.79 -19.77 0.45
N GLU A 116 -0.45 -20.05 0.05
CA GLU A 116 -0.78 -21.18 -0.81
C GLU A 116 -0.11 -21.09 -2.18
N LEU A 117 -0.07 -19.87 -2.76
CA LEU A 117 0.59 -19.63 -4.04
C LEU A 117 2.08 -19.98 -3.98
N LYS A 118 2.74 -19.54 -2.91
CA LYS A 118 4.16 -19.81 -2.66
C LYS A 118 4.43 -21.32 -2.47
N ASP A 119 3.59 -22.02 -1.74
CA ASP A 119 3.70 -23.46 -1.50
C ASP A 119 3.59 -24.25 -2.82
N LYS A 120 2.72 -23.80 -3.72
CA LYS A 120 2.54 -24.38 -5.06
C LYS A 120 3.62 -23.96 -6.05
N LYS A 121 4.55 -23.09 -5.66
CA LYS A 121 5.60 -22.51 -6.53
C LYS A 121 5.02 -21.85 -7.80
N GLN A 122 3.87 -21.20 -7.68
CA GLN A 122 3.21 -20.47 -8.74
C GLN A 122 3.47 -18.97 -8.59
N GLU A 123 3.52 -18.26 -9.71
CA GLU A 123 3.62 -16.79 -9.72
C GLU A 123 2.24 -16.14 -9.85
N LEU A 124 2.06 -14.98 -9.23
CA LEU A 124 0.81 -14.24 -9.33
C LEU A 124 0.50 -13.82 -10.77
N SER A 125 1.54 -13.57 -11.56
CA SER A 125 1.45 -13.25 -13.00
C SER A 125 0.80 -14.38 -13.81
N ASP A 126 1.07 -15.65 -13.49
CA ASP A 126 0.49 -16.78 -14.20
C ASP A 126 -1.03 -16.85 -13.99
N ILE A 127 -1.46 -16.60 -12.74
CA ILE A 127 -2.89 -16.57 -12.42
C ILE A 127 -3.55 -15.35 -13.06
N TYR A 128 -2.89 -14.19 -13.01
CA TYR A 128 -3.40 -12.97 -13.64
C TYR A 128 -3.62 -13.18 -15.15
N ASN A 129 -2.63 -13.73 -15.86
CA ASN A 129 -2.70 -14.00 -17.29
C ASN A 129 -3.84 -14.98 -17.63
N HIS A 130 -4.02 -16.03 -16.83
CA HIS A 130 -5.14 -16.97 -17.01
C HIS A 130 -6.51 -16.27 -16.98
N TYR A 131 -6.72 -15.30 -16.09
CA TYR A 131 -8.01 -14.60 -15.99
C TYR A 131 -8.19 -13.47 -17.02
N PHE A 132 -7.11 -12.83 -17.47
CA PHE A 132 -7.19 -11.61 -18.28
C PHE A 132 -6.70 -11.78 -19.72
N GLU A 133 -5.81 -12.72 -20.02
CA GLU A 133 -5.31 -12.98 -21.38
C GLU A 133 -6.08 -14.11 -22.06
N GLU A 134 -6.36 -15.22 -21.36
CA GLU A 134 -7.17 -16.32 -21.92
C GLU A 134 -8.66 -16.03 -21.96
N GLY A 135 -9.15 -15.08 -21.14
CA GLY A 135 -10.55 -14.61 -21.14
C GLY A 135 -10.89 -13.64 -22.26
N GLY A 136 -9.90 -13.10 -22.97
CA GLY A 136 -10.09 -12.14 -24.07
C GLY A 136 -10.65 -12.74 -25.38
N GLU A 137 -10.67 -14.06 -25.51
CA GLU A 137 -11.17 -14.75 -26.72
C GLU A 137 -12.65 -15.20 -26.65
N ARG A 138 -13.41 -14.82 -25.63
CA ARG A 138 -14.83 -15.24 -25.47
C ARG A 138 -15.84 -14.10 -25.53
N HIS A 139 -15.64 -13.12 -26.39
CA HIS A 139 -16.69 -12.19 -26.79
C HIS A 139 -16.61 -11.90 -28.29
N GLU A 140 -17.04 -12.83 -29.10
CA GLU A 140 -17.72 -12.60 -30.37
C GLU A 140 -19.12 -13.21 -30.30
#